data_6030e9ae2996c9ba3a78a0c1b1572dbd
#
_entry.id   6030e9ae2996c9ba3a78a0c1b1572dbd
#
_cell.length_a   1.000
_cell.length_b   1.000
_cell.length_c   1.000
_cell.angle_alpha   90.00
_cell.angle_beta   90.00
_cell.angle_gamma   90.00
#
_symmetry.space_group_name_H-M   'P 1'
#
loop_
_entity.id
_entity.type
_entity.pdbx_description
1 polymer ?
#
loop_
_entity_poly.entity_id
_entity_poly.type
_entity_poly.pdbx_seq_one_letter_code
_entity_poly.pdbx_strand_id
1 'polypeptide(L)'
;MFKYTIKNLLLLLLLSSSFTACSNDDDKDGITNLGISLNVNGNEVSGNEENFFLQIETNGNWNASVADSWCLLSKISGTGNASVIGTVAPNPGEKERSTVITVTVGDKEETLILKQRAQGSTPTFENAGRIEIPKLKGGAMNLAYSHYTTYKNKKTITFSAEYDCTKKHTRWIAFTFYNETSVKNTSRTDAWADDPLIPVAYRTYKDDYNKAGYTRGHLCASEDRVYSKEANKQTFYYSNMSPQIGNQFNGGIWLNMEAKVQSWGKEDSLRDTLYVVKGGTIDDDKILKYVGSGVAVPKYYFMAVLARKNDQYKAMAFFVEHKAYSSYNITDYAISVDELEKRTGIDFFHNLPENIEAKVEETFDKNQWPGL
;
A
#
# COMPACT_ATOMS: atom_id res chain seq x y z
N MET A 1 50.94 19.86 -36.44
CA MET A 1 50.47 20.13 -35.08
C MET A 1 49.04 19.56 -34.99
N PHE A 2 48.94 18.25 -34.62
CA PHE A 2 47.64 17.51 -34.65
C PHE A 2 47.05 17.50 -33.25
N LYS A 3 45.81 17.97 -33.09
CA LYS A 3 44.99 17.84 -31.90
C LYS A 3 44.11 16.59 -32.05
N TYR A 4 44.27 15.59 -31.21
CA TYR A 4 43.34 14.48 -31.10
C TYR A 4 42.27 14.77 -30.05
N THR A 5 41.02 14.73 -30.47
CA THR A 5 39.84 14.79 -29.59
C THR A 5 39.36 13.39 -29.35
N ILE A 6 39.37 12.95 -28.10
CA ILE A 6 38.82 11.66 -27.68
C ILE A 6 37.32 11.84 -27.42
N LYS A 7 36.49 11.15 -28.21
CA LYS A 7 35.04 11.01 -27.97
C LYS A 7 34.81 9.80 -27.06
N ASN A 8 34.29 10.04 -25.89
CA ASN A 8 33.76 8.99 -25.02
C ASN A 8 32.46 8.46 -25.61
N LEU A 9 32.47 7.19 -26.00
CA LEU A 9 31.28 6.43 -26.42
C LEU A 9 30.71 5.70 -25.21
N LEU A 10 29.59 6.19 -24.70
CA LEU A 10 28.82 5.51 -23.65
C LEU A 10 27.98 4.42 -24.30
N LEU A 11 28.35 3.16 -24.06
CA LEU A 11 27.60 1.99 -24.56
C LEU A 11 26.50 1.63 -23.55
N LEU A 12 25.26 1.94 -23.88
CA LEU A 12 24.07 1.48 -23.16
C LEU A 12 23.76 0.04 -23.59
N LEU A 13 23.99 -0.93 -22.71
CA LEU A 13 23.51 -2.31 -22.92
C LEU A 13 22.07 -2.43 -22.44
N LEU A 14 21.15 -2.46 -23.39
CA LEU A 14 19.77 -2.92 -23.21
C LEU A 14 19.78 -4.46 -23.26
N LEU A 15 19.57 -5.12 -22.13
CA LEU A 15 19.27 -6.56 -22.11
C LEU A 15 17.77 -6.77 -22.30
N SER A 16 17.38 -7.13 -23.53
CA SER A 16 16.07 -7.70 -23.82
C SER A 16 16.15 -9.21 -23.58
N SER A 17 15.43 -9.73 -22.58
CA SER A 17 15.24 -11.17 -22.39
C SER A 17 14.11 -11.66 -23.27
N SER A 18 14.46 -12.37 -24.34
CA SER A 18 13.54 -13.15 -25.15
C SER A 18 13.37 -14.55 -24.55
N PHE A 19 12.13 -14.91 -24.22
CA PHE A 19 11.75 -16.28 -23.86
C PHE A 19 11.67 -17.14 -25.11
N THR A 20 12.50 -18.14 -25.22
CA THR A 20 12.31 -19.27 -26.14
C THR A 20 11.92 -20.50 -25.33
N ALA A 21 10.73 -21.02 -25.63
CA ALA A 21 10.31 -22.34 -25.15
C ALA A 21 10.91 -23.41 -26.07
N CYS A 22 11.56 -24.40 -25.50
CA CYS A 22 11.78 -25.72 -26.15
C CYS A 22 11.95 -26.84 -25.12
N SER A 23 11.05 -27.80 -25.25
CA SER A 23 11.12 -29.28 -25.09
C SER A 23 12.03 -29.93 -24.06
N ASN A 24 11.35 -30.77 -23.27
CA ASN A 24 11.77 -32.01 -22.57
C ASN A 24 13.21 -32.47 -22.78
N ASP A 25 13.94 -32.54 -21.66
CA ASP A 25 14.82 -33.64 -21.34
C ASP A 25 14.96 -33.79 -19.82
N ASP A 26 14.82 -35.02 -19.33
CA ASP A 26 15.02 -35.40 -17.94
C ASP A 26 16.46 -35.13 -17.53
N ASP A 27 16.68 -34.13 -16.65
CA ASP A 27 17.87 -34.05 -15.82
C ASP A 27 17.65 -33.21 -14.56
N LYS A 28 17.80 -33.89 -13.41
CA LYS A 28 18.26 -33.45 -12.10
C LYS A 28 18.03 -32.01 -11.69
N ASP A 29 17.24 -31.84 -10.62
CA ASP A 29 17.12 -30.71 -9.67
C ASP A 29 18.05 -29.50 -9.90
N GLY A 30 17.86 -28.81 -11.01
CA GLY A 30 18.57 -27.58 -11.30
C GLY A 30 17.94 -26.42 -10.56
N ILE A 31 18.68 -25.77 -9.66
CA ILE A 31 18.32 -24.46 -9.12
C ILE A 31 18.15 -23.51 -10.30
N THR A 32 16.90 -23.19 -10.65
CA THR A 32 16.58 -22.44 -11.86
C THR A 32 16.40 -20.95 -11.61
N ASN A 33 16.17 -20.53 -10.35
CA ASN A 33 15.89 -19.14 -10.03
C ASN A 33 16.49 -18.71 -8.70
N LEU A 34 17.01 -17.47 -8.65
CA LEU A 34 17.33 -16.72 -7.44
C LEU A 34 16.99 -15.25 -7.67
N GLY A 35 16.12 -14.70 -6.84
CA GLY A 35 15.82 -13.28 -6.79
C GLY A 35 15.82 -12.80 -5.35
N ILE A 36 16.31 -11.59 -5.11
CA ILE A 36 16.26 -10.94 -3.81
C ILE A 36 15.73 -9.53 -3.93
N SER A 37 14.97 -9.08 -2.92
CA SER A 37 14.48 -7.71 -2.83
C SER A 37 14.28 -7.30 -1.37
N LEU A 38 14.23 -5.99 -1.13
CA LEU A 38 13.85 -5.44 0.17
C LEU A 38 12.48 -4.80 0.08
N ASN A 39 11.73 -4.87 1.17
CA ASN A 39 10.42 -4.21 1.29
C ASN A 39 10.50 -2.70 1.51
N VAL A 40 11.69 -2.12 1.59
CA VAL A 40 11.93 -0.69 1.83
C VAL A 40 12.22 0.04 0.53
N ASN A 41 11.64 1.25 0.38
CA ASN A 41 11.81 2.06 -0.82
C ASN A 41 13.29 2.42 -1.06
N GLY A 42 13.78 2.16 -2.27
CA GLY A 42 15.17 2.46 -2.63
C GLY A 42 16.21 1.69 -1.83
N ASN A 43 15.82 0.58 -1.17
CA ASN A 43 16.65 -0.19 -0.25
C ASN A 43 17.22 0.66 0.89
N GLU A 44 16.42 1.58 1.44
CA GLU A 44 16.83 2.53 2.45
C GLU A 44 15.99 2.41 3.72
N VAL A 45 16.64 2.44 4.89
CA VAL A 45 16.03 2.43 6.23
C VAL A 45 16.36 3.71 7.00
N SER A 46 15.62 3.98 8.09
CA SER A 46 15.90 5.15 8.94
C SER A 46 17.25 5.05 9.66
N GLY A 47 17.69 6.16 10.22
CA GLY A 47 18.88 6.21 11.06
C GLY A 47 18.71 5.61 12.44
N ASN A 48 17.48 5.29 12.86
CA ASN A 48 17.16 4.65 14.14
C ASN A 48 17.30 3.12 14.03
N GLU A 49 17.15 2.43 15.17
CA GLU A 49 16.94 0.98 15.15
C GLU A 49 15.64 0.69 14.38
N GLU A 50 15.72 -0.16 13.37
CA GLU A 50 14.59 -0.47 12.49
C GLU A 50 14.72 -1.89 11.95
N ASN A 51 13.57 -2.51 11.68
CA ASN A 51 13.51 -3.79 10.98
C ASN A 51 13.13 -3.56 9.50
N PHE A 52 13.60 -4.46 8.64
CA PHE A 52 13.22 -4.56 7.25
C PHE A 52 12.98 -6.04 6.89
N PHE A 53 12.45 -6.30 5.69
CA PHE A 53 12.26 -7.66 5.20
C PHE A 53 13.11 -7.90 3.95
N LEU A 54 13.96 -8.91 4.01
CA LEU A 54 14.64 -9.47 2.87
C LEU A 54 13.75 -10.56 2.28
N GLN A 55 13.28 -10.35 1.05
CA GLN A 55 12.54 -11.34 0.27
C GLN A 55 13.52 -12.18 -0.53
N ILE A 56 13.40 -13.49 -0.44
CA ILE A 56 14.20 -14.45 -1.20
C ILE A 56 13.23 -15.30 -2.02
N GLU A 57 13.42 -15.31 -3.33
CA GLU A 57 12.64 -16.12 -4.27
C GLU A 57 13.57 -17.15 -4.91
N THR A 58 13.41 -18.41 -4.51
CA THR A 58 14.22 -19.53 -5.04
C THR A 58 13.51 -20.87 -4.80
N ASN A 59 13.89 -21.88 -5.57
CA ASN A 59 13.47 -23.27 -5.36
C ASN A 59 14.55 -24.13 -4.67
N GLY A 60 15.69 -23.53 -4.30
CA GLY A 60 16.83 -24.22 -3.70
C GLY A 60 17.07 -23.90 -2.21
N ASN A 61 18.13 -24.49 -1.68
CA ASN A 61 18.67 -24.15 -0.35
C ASN A 61 19.49 -22.87 -0.46
N TRP A 62 19.23 -21.91 0.41
CA TRP A 62 19.92 -20.63 0.40
C TRP A 62 20.70 -20.36 1.68
N ASN A 63 21.76 -19.58 1.56
CA ASN A 63 22.44 -18.94 2.67
C ASN A 63 22.46 -17.43 2.45
N ALA A 64 22.35 -16.67 3.53
CA ALA A 64 22.40 -15.22 3.51
C ALA A 64 23.47 -14.70 4.49
N SER A 65 24.12 -13.61 4.12
CA SER A 65 25.11 -12.92 4.94
C SER A 65 24.98 -11.41 4.80
N VAL A 66 25.51 -10.68 5.77
CA VAL A 66 25.57 -9.22 5.76
C VAL A 66 27.01 -8.81 6.04
N ALA A 67 27.51 -7.81 5.30
CA ALA A 67 28.92 -7.39 5.40
C ALA A 67 29.24 -6.69 6.72
N ASP A 68 28.30 -5.97 7.30
CA ASP A 68 28.52 -5.12 8.48
C ASP A 68 27.71 -5.58 9.70
N SER A 69 28.31 -5.54 10.88
CA SER A 69 27.74 -6.01 12.15
C SER A 69 26.58 -5.16 12.68
N TRP A 70 26.36 -3.97 12.14
CA TRP A 70 25.22 -3.11 12.53
C TRP A 70 23.91 -3.53 11.87
N CYS A 71 23.95 -4.49 10.93
CA CYS A 71 22.77 -5.08 10.30
C CYS A 71 22.80 -6.60 10.58
N LEU A 72 21.68 -7.13 11.07
CA LEU A 72 21.53 -8.53 11.42
C LEU A 72 20.33 -9.14 10.71
N LEU A 73 20.44 -10.40 10.31
CA LEU A 73 19.32 -11.18 9.78
C LEU A 73 18.83 -12.18 10.83
N SER A 74 17.53 -12.28 11.00
CA SER A 74 16.90 -13.24 11.94
C SER A 74 17.12 -14.69 11.54
N LYS A 75 17.45 -14.94 10.26
CA LYS A 75 17.75 -16.26 9.69
C LYS A 75 18.75 -16.11 8.56
N ILE A 76 19.79 -16.94 8.58
CA ILE A 76 20.89 -16.88 7.62
C ILE A 76 20.91 -18.07 6.64
N SER A 77 19.95 -18.98 6.71
CA SER A 77 19.81 -20.10 5.77
C SER A 77 18.38 -20.61 5.73
N GLY A 78 18.00 -21.25 4.64
CA GLY A 78 16.69 -21.85 4.47
C GLY A 78 16.52 -22.57 3.15
N THR A 79 15.29 -22.95 2.81
CA THR A 79 14.92 -23.65 1.58
C THR A 79 13.71 -22.98 0.96
N GLY A 80 13.72 -22.79 -0.34
CA GLY A 80 12.62 -22.17 -1.08
C GLY A 80 12.42 -20.69 -0.77
N ASN A 81 11.28 -20.15 -1.17
CA ASN A 81 10.94 -18.76 -0.95
C ASN A 81 10.87 -18.42 0.55
N ALA A 82 11.42 -17.28 0.91
CA ALA A 82 11.45 -16.83 2.30
C ALA A 82 11.31 -15.32 2.44
N SER A 83 10.78 -14.90 3.59
CA SER A 83 10.85 -13.52 4.08
C SER A 83 11.64 -13.51 5.37
N VAL A 84 12.80 -12.90 5.36
CA VAL A 84 13.74 -12.85 6.50
C VAL A 84 13.70 -11.46 7.11
N ILE A 85 13.50 -11.38 8.42
CA ILE A 85 13.58 -10.10 9.14
C ILE A 85 15.06 -9.71 9.26
N GLY A 86 15.39 -8.51 8.77
CA GLY A 86 16.63 -7.83 9.04
C GLY A 86 16.42 -6.74 10.09
N THR A 87 17.40 -6.54 10.96
CA THR A 87 17.39 -5.47 11.97
C THR A 87 18.65 -4.65 11.81
N VAL A 88 18.52 -3.33 11.77
CA VAL A 88 19.64 -2.39 11.78
C VAL A 88 19.77 -1.72 13.15
N ALA A 89 20.98 -1.66 13.68
CA ALA A 89 21.28 -0.84 14.85
C ALA A 89 21.25 0.66 14.49
N PRO A 90 20.98 1.58 15.44
CA PRO A 90 21.02 3.01 15.17
C PRO A 90 22.31 3.44 14.49
N ASN A 91 22.20 4.36 13.53
CA ASN A 91 23.37 4.99 12.90
C ASN A 91 23.75 6.25 13.71
N PRO A 92 24.75 6.22 14.58
CA PRO A 92 25.11 7.37 15.39
C PRO A 92 25.84 8.47 14.61
N GLY A 93 26.17 8.18 13.34
CA GLY A 93 26.87 9.12 12.47
C GLY A 93 25.95 10.19 11.88
N GLU A 94 26.53 11.30 11.45
CA GLU A 94 25.83 12.39 10.78
C GLU A 94 25.57 12.12 9.28
N LYS A 95 26.07 11.01 8.76
CA LYS A 95 25.96 10.63 7.34
C LYS A 95 25.30 9.27 7.16
N GLU A 96 24.70 9.09 6.00
CA GLU A 96 24.24 7.78 5.51
C GLU A 96 25.39 6.76 5.54
N ARG A 97 25.06 5.52 5.90
CA ARG A 97 25.94 4.36 5.74
C ARG A 97 25.25 3.28 4.92
N SER A 98 26.01 2.34 4.38
CA SER A 98 25.46 1.23 3.59
C SER A 98 26.14 -0.08 3.95
N THR A 99 25.42 -1.18 3.75
CA THR A 99 25.95 -2.54 3.86
C THR A 99 25.50 -3.38 2.66
N VAL A 100 26.20 -4.47 2.41
CA VAL A 100 25.84 -5.44 1.37
C VAL A 100 25.20 -6.66 2.03
N ILE A 101 24.04 -7.04 1.55
CA ILE A 101 23.37 -8.30 1.86
C ILE A 101 23.63 -9.23 0.68
N THR A 102 24.15 -10.41 0.95
CA THR A 102 24.45 -11.44 -0.05
C THR A 102 23.60 -12.67 0.20
N VAL A 103 22.97 -13.22 -0.83
CA VAL A 103 22.27 -14.51 -0.79
C VAL A 103 22.86 -15.43 -1.84
N THR A 104 23.18 -16.66 -1.42
CA THR A 104 23.72 -17.71 -2.29
C THR A 104 22.79 -18.91 -2.35
N VAL A 105 22.68 -19.51 -3.54
CA VAL A 105 21.88 -20.72 -3.81
C VAL A 105 22.68 -21.61 -4.78
N GLY A 106 23.31 -22.66 -4.28
CA GLY A 106 24.29 -23.43 -5.08
C GLY A 106 25.42 -22.52 -5.55
N ASP A 107 25.64 -22.46 -6.85
CA ASP A 107 26.68 -21.63 -7.48
C ASP A 107 26.20 -20.22 -7.84
N LYS A 108 24.95 -19.89 -7.55
CA LYS A 108 24.36 -18.54 -7.81
C LYS A 108 24.51 -17.65 -6.59
N GLU A 109 24.81 -16.39 -6.85
CA GLU A 109 24.90 -15.33 -5.85
C GLU A 109 24.16 -14.09 -6.32
N GLU A 110 23.36 -13.52 -5.43
CA GLU A 110 22.73 -12.21 -5.61
C GLU A 110 23.09 -11.30 -4.45
N THR A 111 23.35 -10.03 -4.75
CA THR A 111 23.71 -9.02 -3.76
C THR A 111 22.76 -7.84 -3.80
N LEU A 112 22.56 -7.22 -2.65
CA LEU A 112 21.71 -6.06 -2.45
C LEU A 112 22.39 -5.05 -1.53
N ILE A 113 22.40 -3.79 -1.89
CA ILE A 113 22.91 -2.71 -1.03
C ILE A 113 21.76 -2.17 -0.21
N LEU A 114 21.85 -2.29 1.12
CA LEU A 114 20.99 -1.63 2.08
C LEU A 114 21.66 -0.32 2.52
N LYS A 115 20.92 0.79 2.45
CA LYS A 115 21.32 2.10 2.93
C LYS A 115 20.65 2.40 4.24
N GLN A 116 21.37 3.04 5.17
CA GLN A 116 20.81 3.54 6.41
C GLN A 116 21.15 5.03 6.56
N ARG A 117 20.13 5.85 6.74
CA ARG A 117 20.27 7.29 6.95
C ARG A 117 20.99 7.61 8.26
N ALA A 118 21.35 8.87 8.44
CA ALA A 118 21.81 9.39 9.74
C ALA A 118 20.71 9.29 10.80
N GLN A 119 21.09 9.21 12.07
CA GLN A 119 20.14 9.16 13.18
C GLN A 119 19.24 10.41 13.18
N GLY A 120 17.96 10.21 13.48
CA GLY A 120 16.95 11.28 13.46
C GLY A 120 16.29 11.53 12.11
N SER A 121 16.76 10.87 11.02
CA SER A 121 16.08 10.88 9.74
C SER A 121 15.08 9.72 9.63
N THR A 122 13.86 9.99 9.22
CA THR A 122 12.84 8.97 8.94
C THR A 122 12.93 8.55 7.46
N PRO A 123 12.76 7.26 7.12
CA PRO A 123 12.53 6.87 5.73
C PRO A 123 11.33 7.65 5.20
N THR A 124 11.52 8.37 4.12
CA THR A 124 10.41 9.06 3.50
C THR A 124 9.68 8.08 2.59
N PHE A 125 8.46 7.72 2.95
CA PHE A 125 7.53 7.21 1.98
C PHE A 125 7.41 8.27 0.86
N GLU A 126 7.76 7.92 -0.37
CA GLU A 126 7.86 8.85 -1.53
C GLU A 126 6.64 9.76 -1.67
N ASN A 127 5.47 9.26 -1.27
CA ASN A 127 4.20 9.96 -1.38
C ASN A 127 3.71 10.60 -0.08
N ALA A 128 4.50 10.59 1.00
CA ALA A 128 4.06 11.07 2.33
C ALA A 128 3.56 12.52 2.34
N GLY A 129 4.09 13.38 1.46
CA GLY A 129 3.68 14.78 1.34
C GLY A 129 2.43 15.03 0.50
N ARG A 130 1.73 14.01 0.01
CA ARG A 130 0.48 14.19 -0.74
C ARG A 130 -0.70 14.39 0.22
N ILE A 131 -1.65 15.23 -0.19
CA ILE A 131 -2.80 15.65 0.65
C ILE A 131 -3.62 14.46 1.15
N GLU A 132 -3.84 13.44 0.31
CA GLU A 132 -4.63 12.26 0.67
C GLU A 132 -3.91 11.27 1.59
N ILE A 133 -2.63 11.45 1.85
CA ILE A 133 -1.87 10.52 2.69
C ILE A 133 -2.03 10.94 4.15
N PRO A 134 -2.66 10.10 4.99
CA PRO A 134 -2.71 10.35 6.43
C PRO A 134 -1.32 10.31 7.04
N LYS A 135 -1.18 10.89 8.21
CA LYS A 135 0.04 10.76 9.00
C LYS A 135 0.32 9.30 9.28
N LEU A 136 1.50 8.87 8.89
CA LEU A 136 1.91 7.48 9.01
C LEU A 136 2.00 7.08 10.49
N LYS A 137 1.47 5.90 10.83
CA LYS A 137 1.78 5.28 12.12
C LYS A 137 3.26 4.95 12.20
N GLY A 138 3.83 4.51 11.08
CA GLY A 138 5.23 4.15 10.97
C GLY A 138 5.60 2.93 11.81
N GLY A 139 6.90 2.71 11.94
CA GLY A 139 7.47 1.53 12.61
C GLY A 139 7.62 0.35 11.65
N ALA A 140 8.51 -0.56 12.01
CA ALA A 140 8.97 -1.66 11.16
C ALA A 140 7.88 -2.60 10.62
N MET A 141 6.75 -2.70 11.33
CA MET A 141 5.67 -3.60 10.96
C MET A 141 4.51 -2.88 10.23
N ASN A 142 4.63 -1.57 9.98
CA ASN A 142 3.68 -0.80 9.17
C ASN A 142 4.34 -0.40 7.85
N LEU A 143 3.90 -1.03 6.77
CA LEU A 143 4.44 -0.82 5.43
C LEU A 143 3.64 0.24 4.70
N ALA A 144 4.23 1.41 4.46
CA ALA A 144 3.64 2.43 3.59
C ALA A 144 4.13 2.22 2.15
N TYR A 145 3.21 2.08 1.20
CA TYR A 145 3.51 1.80 -0.20
C TYR A 145 2.49 2.42 -1.16
N SER A 146 2.84 2.45 -2.44
CA SER A 146 1.93 2.85 -3.51
C SER A 146 1.98 1.89 -4.68
N HIS A 147 0.81 1.56 -5.20
CA HIS A 147 0.67 0.91 -6.50
C HIS A 147 0.57 1.94 -7.61
N TYR A 148 1.22 1.64 -8.71
CA TYR A 148 1.27 2.51 -9.89
C TYR A 148 0.79 1.76 -11.14
N THR A 149 0.25 2.52 -12.07
CA THR A 149 -0.01 2.05 -13.43
C THR A 149 0.51 3.08 -14.44
N THR A 150 0.90 2.62 -15.63
CA THR A 150 1.15 3.55 -16.74
C THR A 150 -0.17 3.81 -17.45
N TYR A 151 -0.66 5.04 -17.37
CA TYR A 151 -1.89 5.46 -18.02
C TYR A 151 -1.63 6.71 -18.87
N LYS A 152 -2.00 6.67 -20.15
CA LYS A 152 -1.71 7.74 -21.13
C LYS A 152 -0.24 8.19 -21.11
N ASN A 153 0.68 7.23 -21.08
CA ASN A 153 2.14 7.43 -21.02
C ASN A 153 2.65 8.17 -19.76
N LYS A 154 1.84 8.20 -18.68
CA LYS A 154 2.24 8.77 -17.39
C LYS A 154 2.20 7.71 -16.31
N LYS A 155 3.19 7.72 -15.40
CA LYS A 155 3.14 6.94 -14.15
C LYS A 155 2.05 7.55 -13.27
N THR A 156 0.97 6.80 -13.06
CA THR A 156 -0.22 7.24 -12.31
C THR A 156 -0.37 6.36 -11.07
N ILE A 157 -0.59 6.97 -9.91
CA ILE A 157 -0.86 6.21 -8.68
C ILE A 157 -2.25 5.60 -8.77
N THR A 158 -2.33 4.30 -8.56
CA THR A 158 -3.61 3.59 -8.42
C THR A 158 -4.18 3.86 -7.03
N PHE A 159 -3.41 3.57 -6.00
CA PHE A 159 -3.66 3.90 -4.60
C PHE A 159 -2.37 3.84 -3.80
N SER A 160 -2.38 4.48 -2.63
CA SER A 160 -1.36 4.33 -1.58
C SER A 160 -1.99 3.68 -0.36
N ALA A 161 -1.21 2.99 0.47
CA ALA A 161 -1.71 2.29 1.64
C ALA A 161 -0.64 2.23 2.75
N GLU A 162 -1.10 2.07 3.98
CA GLU A 162 -0.27 1.64 5.10
C GLU A 162 -0.80 0.30 5.62
N TYR A 163 0.00 -0.75 5.51
CA TYR A 163 -0.33 -2.12 5.87
C TYR A 163 0.33 -2.52 7.18
N ASP A 164 -0.45 -2.98 8.14
CA ASP A 164 0.06 -3.52 9.40
C ASP A 164 0.31 -5.02 9.27
N CYS A 165 1.59 -5.41 9.23
CA CYS A 165 2.02 -6.80 9.09
C CYS A 165 1.59 -7.68 10.26
N THR A 166 1.47 -7.11 11.49
CA THR A 166 1.06 -7.87 12.68
C THR A 166 -0.43 -8.16 12.68
N LYS A 167 -1.22 -7.28 12.09
CA LYS A 167 -2.68 -7.40 11.96
C LYS A 167 -3.09 -8.06 10.64
N LYS A 168 -2.13 -8.22 9.71
CA LYS A 168 -2.35 -8.66 8.33
C LYS A 168 -3.48 -7.91 7.64
N HIS A 169 -3.49 -6.59 7.83
CA HIS A 169 -4.59 -5.73 7.39
C HIS A 169 -4.10 -4.33 7.03
N THR A 170 -4.65 -3.76 5.99
CA THR A 170 -4.40 -2.37 5.60
C THR A 170 -5.09 -1.42 6.57
N ARG A 171 -4.32 -0.54 7.22
CA ARG A 171 -4.81 0.48 8.16
C ARG A 171 -5.67 1.51 7.44
N TRP A 172 -5.18 2.01 6.33
CA TRP A 172 -5.89 2.91 5.41
C TRP A 172 -5.37 2.72 3.98
N ILE A 173 -6.23 3.07 3.05
CA ILE A 173 -5.93 3.16 1.62
C ILE A 173 -6.37 4.53 1.12
N ALA A 174 -5.52 5.19 0.33
CA ALA A 174 -5.73 6.55 -0.14
C ALA A 174 -5.59 6.65 -1.66
N PHE A 175 -6.46 7.41 -2.28
CA PHE A 175 -6.49 7.64 -3.73
C PHE A 175 -7.23 8.92 -4.10
N THR A 176 -7.12 9.33 -5.36
CA THR A 176 -7.75 10.56 -5.84
C THR A 176 -8.63 10.30 -7.06
N PHE A 177 -9.72 11.07 -7.15
CA PHE A 177 -10.48 11.27 -8.38
C PHE A 177 -10.18 12.66 -8.93
N TYR A 178 -9.82 12.73 -10.19
CA TYR A 178 -9.68 13.93 -11.02
C TYR A 178 -10.02 13.55 -12.46
N ASN A 179 -10.08 14.50 -13.38
CA ASN A 179 -10.62 14.27 -14.73
C ASN A 179 -10.10 13.00 -15.42
N GLU A 180 -8.79 12.70 -15.27
CA GLU A 180 -8.19 11.52 -15.92
C GLU A 180 -8.53 10.20 -15.22
N THR A 181 -8.75 10.17 -13.90
CA THR A 181 -9.01 8.97 -13.12
C THR A 181 -10.49 8.74 -12.81
N SER A 182 -11.36 9.70 -13.18
CA SER A 182 -12.82 9.61 -12.98
C SER A 182 -13.57 8.97 -14.15
N VAL A 183 -12.87 8.67 -15.24
CA VAL A 183 -13.46 8.07 -16.46
C VAL A 183 -13.62 6.56 -16.30
N LYS A 184 -14.56 5.98 -17.04
CA LYS A 184 -14.77 4.53 -17.08
C LYS A 184 -14.31 3.97 -18.42
N ASN A 185 -13.12 3.34 -18.44
CA ASN A 185 -12.50 2.73 -19.62
C ASN A 185 -12.42 1.20 -19.53
N THR A 186 -12.77 0.63 -18.37
CA THR A 186 -12.78 -0.83 -18.18
C THR A 186 -13.93 -1.24 -17.26
N SER A 187 -14.28 -2.50 -17.30
CA SER A 187 -15.16 -3.15 -16.34
C SER A 187 -14.32 -3.80 -15.22
N ARG A 188 -15.01 -4.28 -14.19
CA ARG A 188 -14.46 -5.10 -13.12
C ARG A 188 -13.69 -6.30 -13.71
N THR A 189 -12.45 -6.51 -13.24
CA THR A 189 -11.54 -7.53 -13.80
C THR A 189 -11.55 -8.85 -13.05
N ASP A 190 -11.94 -8.84 -11.76
CA ASP A 190 -11.85 -9.99 -10.84
C ASP A 190 -10.46 -10.67 -10.83
N ALA A 191 -9.40 -9.87 -11.01
CA ALA A 191 -8.00 -10.30 -11.14
C ALA A 191 -7.36 -10.56 -9.78
N TRP A 192 -7.96 -11.43 -8.98
CA TRP A 192 -7.51 -11.78 -7.63
C TRP A 192 -6.07 -12.26 -7.62
N ALA A 193 -5.23 -11.60 -6.81
CA ALA A 193 -3.81 -11.91 -6.72
C ALA A 193 -3.22 -11.52 -5.36
N ASP A 194 -2.09 -12.13 -5.04
CA ASP A 194 -1.24 -11.73 -3.93
C ASP A 194 -0.62 -10.35 -4.26
N ASP A 195 -0.53 -9.49 -3.23
CA ASP A 195 0.15 -8.22 -3.40
C ASP A 195 1.67 -8.44 -3.42
N PRO A 196 2.36 -8.08 -4.52
CA PRO A 196 3.81 -8.25 -4.61
C PRO A 196 4.59 -7.38 -3.62
N LEU A 197 3.99 -6.27 -3.13
CA LEU A 197 4.64 -5.36 -2.18
C LEU A 197 4.49 -5.82 -0.73
N ILE A 198 3.66 -6.84 -0.45
CA ILE A 198 3.52 -7.40 0.90
C ILE A 198 4.45 -8.62 1.05
N PRO A 199 5.30 -8.66 2.09
CA PRO A 199 6.17 -9.80 2.35
C PRO A 199 5.37 -11.09 2.51
N VAL A 200 5.85 -12.19 1.95
CA VAL A 200 5.14 -13.49 1.88
C VAL A 200 4.60 -13.93 3.24
N ALA A 201 5.36 -13.76 4.32
CA ALA A 201 4.96 -14.14 5.69
C ALA A 201 3.72 -13.40 6.21
N TYR A 202 3.43 -12.23 5.65
CA TYR A 202 2.34 -11.35 6.11
C TYR A 202 1.22 -11.20 5.09
N ARG A 203 1.29 -11.90 3.96
CA ARG A 203 0.21 -11.92 2.95
C ARG A 203 -1.04 -12.56 3.51
N THR A 204 -2.16 -12.12 2.98
CA THR A 204 -3.48 -12.71 3.19
C THR A 204 -3.94 -13.38 1.90
N TYR A 205 -4.81 -14.37 2.03
CA TYR A 205 -5.26 -15.21 0.93
C TYR A 205 -6.79 -15.36 0.94
N LYS A 206 -7.35 -15.85 -0.15
CA LYS A 206 -8.79 -16.08 -0.31
C LYS A 206 -9.44 -16.77 0.89
N ASP A 207 -8.80 -17.81 1.40
CA ASP A 207 -9.34 -18.67 2.45
C ASP A 207 -9.37 -17.99 3.83
N ASP A 208 -8.57 -16.95 4.04
CA ASP A 208 -8.58 -16.17 5.29
C ASP A 208 -9.93 -15.48 5.53
N TYR A 209 -10.66 -15.18 4.46
CA TYR A 209 -11.96 -14.48 4.50
C TYR A 209 -13.14 -15.45 4.41
N ASN A 210 -13.21 -16.24 3.35
CA ASN A 210 -14.38 -17.02 2.99
C ASN A 210 -14.68 -18.13 4.01
N LYS A 211 -13.64 -18.84 4.48
CA LYS A 211 -13.79 -19.90 5.50
C LYS A 211 -14.22 -19.35 6.87
N ALA A 212 -13.97 -18.07 7.11
CA ALA A 212 -14.36 -17.39 8.35
C ALA A 212 -15.78 -16.80 8.33
N GLY A 213 -16.50 -16.94 7.21
CA GLY A 213 -17.87 -16.43 7.05
C GLY A 213 -17.93 -14.93 6.69
N TYR A 214 -16.81 -14.34 6.25
CA TYR A 214 -16.76 -12.97 5.75
C TYR A 214 -16.61 -12.92 4.23
N THR A 215 -16.99 -11.80 3.66
CA THR A 215 -16.67 -11.46 2.27
C THR A 215 -15.32 -10.73 2.20
N ARG A 216 -14.68 -10.78 1.04
CA ARG A 216 -13.51 -9.97 0.73
C ARG A 216 -13.99 -8.56 0.37
N GLY A 217 -14.21 -7.74 1.38
CA GLY A 217 -14.60 -6.34 1.19
C GLY A 217 -13.42 -5.51 0.70
N HIS A 218 -13.60 -4.81 -0.41
CA HIS A 218 -12.59 -3.88 -0.91
C HIS A 218 -12.49 -2.65 0.00
N LEU A 219 -11.29 -2.14 0.22
CA LEU A 219 -11.09 -0.79 0.75
C LEU A 219 -11.08 0.22 -0.41
N CYS A 220 -10.21 0.06 -1.41
CA CYS A 220 -10.34 0.74 -2.70
C CYS A 220 -11.21 -0.11 -3.61
N ALA A 221 -12.44 0.29 -3.86
CA ALA A 221 -13.38 -0.50 -4.67
C ALA A 221 -12.90 -0.65 -6.11
N SER A 222 -13.28 -1.75 -6.76
CA SER A 222 -13.02 -1.96 -8.18
C SER A 222 -13.56 -0.79 -9.03
N GLU A 223 -14.75 -0.28 -8.73
CA GLU A 223 -15.35 0.85 -9.46
C GLU A 223 -14.62 2.20 -9.21
N ASP A 224 -13.79 2.30 -8.16
CA ASP A 224 -12.95 3.47 -7.91
C ASP A 224 -11.81 3.60 -8.94
N ARG A 225 -11.38 2.50 -9.56
CA ARG A 225 -10.20 2.42 -10.45
C ARG A 225 -10.52 1.85 -11.83
N VAL A 226 -11.63 2.26 -12.43
CA VAL A 226 -12.07 1.81 -13.77
C VAL A 226 -11.53 2.66 -14.92
N TYR A 227 -10.65 3.61 -14.66
CA TYR A 227 -10.00 4.40 -15.71
C TYR A 227 -8.96 3.60 -16.52
N SER A 228 -8.41 2.52 -15.94
CA SER A 228 -7.42 1.64 -16.56
C SER A 228 -7.63 0.19 -16.12
N LYS A 229 -7.47 -0.76 -17.06
CA LYS A 229 -7.55 -2.20 -16.75
C LYS A 229 -6.49 -2.63 -15.73
N GLU A 230 -5.27 -2.10 -15.86
CA GLU A 230 -4.18 -2.42 -14.93
C GLU A 230 -4.43 -1.82 -13.53
N ALA A 231 -4.92 -0.58 -13.46
CA ALA A 231 -5.33 0.00 -12.18
C ALA A 231 -6.46 -0.82 -11.53
N ASN A 232 -7.44 -1.27 -12.32
CA ASN A 232 -8.52 -2.10 -11.82
C ASN A 232 -8.04 -3.46 -11.31
N LYS A 233 -7.08 -4.11 -11.99
CA LYS A 233 -6.47 -5.36 -11.49
C LYS A 233 -5.84 -5.19 -10.11
N GLN A 234 -5.15 -4.09 -9.86
CA GLN A 234 -4.50 -3.83 -8.58
C GLN A 234 -5.48 -3.70 -7.42
N THR A 235 -6.75 -3.32 -7.67
CA THR A 235 -7.77 -3.31 -6.61
C THR A 235 -8.13 -4.71 -6.11
N PHE A 236 -7.75 -5.78 -6.81
CA PHE A 236 -7.99 -7.17 -6.43
C PHE A 236 -6.82 -7.82 -5.68
N TYR A 237 -5.79 -7.06 -5.31
CA TYR A 237 -4.79 -7.56 -4.37
C TYR A 237 -5.41 -7.85 -3.00
N TYR A 238 -5.04 -8.98 -2.39
CA TYR A 238 -5.57 -9.35 -1.09
C TYR A 238 -5.23 -8.36 0.03
N SER A 239 -4.14 -7.58 -0.11
CA SER A 239 -3.82 -6.47 0.80
C SER A 239 -4.87 -5.35 0.82
N ASN A 240 -5.63 -5.19 -0.27
CA ASN A 240 -6.76 -4.24 -0.37
C ASN A 240 -8.07 -4.81 0.20
N MET A 241 -8.04 -6.04 0.72
CA MET A 241 -9.24 -6.71 1.23
C MET A 241 -9.34 -6.61 2.75
N SER A 242 -10.56 -6.44 3.22
CA SER A 242 -10.93 -6.48 4.63
C SER A 242 -12.04 -7.52 4.86
N PRO A 243 -12.01 -8.27 5.99
CA PRO A 243 -13.11 -9.15 6.32
C PRO A 243 -14.38 -8.35 6.61
N GLN A 244 -15.36 -8.40 5.73
CA GLN A 244 -16.63 -7.67 5.88
C GLN A 244 -17.83 -8.62 5.91
N ILE A 245 -18.82 -8.30 6.76
CA ILE A 245 -20.13 -8.96 6.72
C ILE A 245 -20.73 -8.77 5.33
N GLY A 246 -21.32 -9.83 4.74
CA GLY A 246 -21.76 -9.86 3.33
C GLY A 246 -22.81 -8.79 2.97
N ASN A 247 -24.01 -9.24 2.56
CA ASN A 247 -25.00 -8.36 1.92
C ASN A 247 -25.48 -7.16 2.75
N GLN A 248 -25.47 -7.29 4.10
CA GLN A 248 -25.99 -6.24 4.98
C GLN A 248 -24.97 -5.17 5.38
N PHE A 249 -23.67 -5.41 5.14
CA PHE A 249 -22.60 -4.43 5.33
C PHE A 249 -21.89 -4.14 4.01
N ASN A 250 -21.10 -5.09 3.49
CA ASN A 250 -20.32 -4.93 2.26
C ASN A 250 -21.22 -4.58 1.05
N GLY A 251 -22.24 -5.39 0.79
CA GLY A 251 -23.25 -5.16 -0.25
C GLY A 251 -24.40 -4.23 0.16
N GLY A 252 -24.32 -3.60 1.31
CA GLY A 252 -25.36 -2.74 1.89
C GLY A 252 -24.84 -1.33 2.16
N ILE A 253 -24.66 -0.99 3.44
CA ILE A 253 -24.28 0.37 3.86
C ILE A 253 -22.93 0.81 3.28
N TRP A 254 -21.94 -0.08 3.25
CA TRP A 254 -20.62 0.22 2.70
C TRP A 254 -20.69 0.51 1.19
N LEU A 255 -21.40 -0.33 0.43
CA LEU A 255 -21.64 -0.11 -1.00
C LEU A 255 -22.31 1.22 -1.28
N ASN A 256 -23.30 1.65 -0.45
CA ASN A 256 -23.96 2.94 -0.63
C ASN A 256 -23.02 4.11 -0.38
N MET A 257 -22.14 4.02 0.63
CA MET A 257 -21.09 5.02 0.87
C MET A 257 -20.11 5.08 -0.30
N GLU A 258 -19.67 3.93 -0.83
CA GLU A 258 -18.80 3.86 -2.00
C GLU A 258 -19.44 4.50 -3.23
N ALA A 259 -20.69 4.14 -3.52
CA ALA A 259 -21.42 4.69 -4.66
C ALA A 259 -21.58 6.22 -4.56
N LYS A 260 -21.76 6.74 -3.35
CA LYS A 260 -21.84 8.18 -3.09
C LYS A 260 -20.49 8.85 -3.35
N VAL A 261 -19.40 8.35 -2.78
CA VAL A 261 -18.06 8.89 -3.00
C VAL A 261 -17.67 8.83 -4.49
N GLN A 262 -18.02 7.76 -5.19
CA GLN A 262 -17.82 7.62 -6.64
C GLN A 262 -18.61 8.64 -7.44
N SER A 263 -19.86 8.93 -7.03
CA SER A 263 -20.66 9.96 -7.69
C SER A 263 -20.01 11.35 -7.53
N TRP A 264 -19.52 11.68 -6.33
CA TRP A 264 -18.76 12.92 -6.09
C TRP A 264 -17.46 12.97 -6.86
N GLY A 265 -16.77 11.83 -6.96
CA GLY A 265 -15.55 11.69 -7.76
C GLY A 265 -15.74 11.94 -9.25
N LYS A 266 -16.96 11.79 -9.77
CA LYS A 266 -17.34 12.04 -11.17
C LYS A 266 -17.99 13.41 -11.39
N GLU A 267 -18.28 14.16 -10.33
CA GLU A 267 -19.01 15.42 -10.37
C GLU A 267 -18.08 16.61 -10.53
N ASP A 268 -17.89 17.09 -11.76
CA ASP A 268 -16.98 18.18 -12.09
C ASP A 268 -17.36 19.51 -11.44
N SER A 269 -18.62 19.72 -11.10
CA SER A 269 -19.07 20.92 -10.36
C SER A 269 -18.61 20.91 -8.91
N LEU A 270 -18.40 19.72 -8.35
CA LEU A 270 -17.99 19.53 -6.96
C LEU A 270 -16.48 19.64 -6.76
N ARG A 271 -15.67 19.19 -7.73
CA ARG A 271 -14.25 18.97 -7.52
C ARG A 271 -13.40 19.24 -8.78
N ASP A 272 -12.18 19.73 -8.61
CA ASP A 272 -11.06 19.52 -9.51
C ASP A 272 -10.35 18.22 -9.12
N THR A 273 -10.20 17.99 -7.82
CA THR A 273 -9.72 16.74 -7.23
C THR A 273 -10.57 16.37 -6.02
N LEU A 274 -10.95 15.09 -5.93
CA LEU A 274 -11.50 14.49 -4.73
C LEU A 274 -10.43 13.56 -4.14
N TYR A 275 -10.00 13.85 -2.94
CA TYR A 275 -9.09 13.03 -2.15
C TYR A 275 -9.91 12.09 -1.28
N VAL A 276 -9.58 10.81 -1.27
CA VAL A 276 -10.35 9.78 -0.59
C VAL A 276 -9.40 8.91 0.23
N VAL A 277 -9.75 8.70 1.50
CA VAL A 277 -9.09 7.74 2.39
C VAL A 277 -10.15 6.80 2.92
N LYS A 278 -9.92 5.49 2.83
CA LYS A 278 -10.83 4.47 3.36
C LYS A 278 -10.05 3.51 4.24
N GLY A 279 -10.69 2.95 5.27
CA GLY A 279 -10.03 1.98 6.14
C GLY A 279 -10.96 1.27 7.11
N GLY A 280 -10.38 0.36 7.86
CA GLY A 280 -11.00 -0.26 9.02
C GLY A 280 -10.13 -0.03 10.26
N THR A 281 -10.76 0.13 11.42
CA THR A 281 -10.03 0.32 12.68
C THR A 281 -9.34 -0.98 13.10
N ILE A 282 -8.02 -0.94 13.25
CA ILE A 282 -7.19 -2.11 13.60
C ILE A 282 -6.28 -1.89 14.82
N ASP A 283 -6.54 -0.87 15.63
CA ASP A 283 -5.96 -0.80 16.97
C ASP A 283 -6.60 -1.85 17.88
N ASP A 284 -5.86 -2.37 18.86
CA ASP A 284 -6.24 -3.59 19.59
C ASP A 284 -7.63 -3.52 20.25
N ASP A 285 -8.03 -2.36 20.76
CA ASP A 285 -9.34 -2.12 21.36
C ASP A 285 -10.49 -1.99 20.33
N LYS A 286 -10.14 -1.91 19.04
CA LYS A 286 -11.07 -1.69 17.93
C LYS A 286 -11.08 -2.86 16.93
N ILE A 287 -10.58 -4.01 17.35
CA ILE A 287 -10.63 -5.28 16.62
C ILE A 287 -11.71 -6.18 17.24
N LEU A 288 -12.61 -6.73 16.44
CA LEU A 288 -13.63 -7.68 16.89
C LEU A 288 -13.02 -9.05 17.18
N LYS A 289 -12.16 -9.52 16.30
CA LYS A 289 -11.46 -10.82 16.37
C LYS A 289 -10.41 -10.92 15.27
N TYR A 290 -9.69 -12.03 15.27
CA TYR A 290 -8.80 -12.42 14.17
C TYR A 290 -9.39 -13.63 13.44
N VAL A 291 -9.19 -13.70 12.12
CA VAL A 291 -9.67 -14.79 11.26
C VAL A 291 -8.54 -15.31 10.35
N GLY A 292 -8.74 -16.50 9.80
CA GLY A 292 -7.79 -17.13 8.88
C GLY A 292 -6.38 -17.20 9.46
N SER A 293 -5.41 -16.73 8.72
CA SER A 293 -4.00 -16.71 9.11
C SER A 293 -3.62 -15.57 10.09
N GLY A 294 -4.60 -14.99 10.78
CA GLY A 294 -4.38 -13.89 11.73
C GLY A 294 -4.79 -12.51 11.17
N VAL A 295 -5.76 -12.46 10.27
CA VAL A 295 -6.30 -11.21 9.72
C VAL A 295 -7.21 -10.53 10.73
N ALA A 296 -6.96 -9.29 11.08
CA ALA A 296 -7.82 -8.52 11.96
C ALA A 296 -9.19 -8.25 11.32
N VAL A 297 -10.26 -8.39 12.10
CA VAL A 297 -11.61 -7.99 11.72
C VAL A 297 -11.92 -6.66 12.39
N PRO A 298 -11.99 -5.54 11.65
CA PRO A 298 -12.27 -4.23 12.20
C PRO A 298 -13.64 -4.16 12.87
N LYS A 299 -13.69 -3.41 13.98
CA LYS A 299 -14.97 -3.10 14.65
C LYS A 299 -15.72 -1.96 13.96
N TYR A 300 -14.97 -1.05 13.33
CA TYR A 300 -15.51 0.08 12.59
C TYR A 300 -14.81 0.24 11.25
N TYR A 301 -15.53 0.83 10.30
CA TYR A 301 -14.99 1.26 9.00
C TYR A 301 -15.21 2.75 8.81
N PHE A 302 -14.37 3.36 8.00
CA PHE A 302 -14.41 4.80 7.75
C PHE A 302 -14.07 5.15 6.31
N MET A 303 -14.54 6.33 5.91
CA MET A 303 -14.09 7.05 4.72
C MET A 303 -13.90 8.52 5.10
N ALA A 304 -12.72 9.10 4.82
CA ALA A 304 -12.49 10.53 4.84
C ALA A 304 -12.43 11.05 3.41
N VAL A 305 -13.10 12.16 3.14
CA VAL A 305 -13.23 12.72 1.79
C VAL A 305 -12.98 14.23 1.85
N LEU A 306 -12.07 14.70 0.99
CA LEU A 306 -11.76 16.12 0.82
C LEU A 306 -11.94 16.50 -0.65
N ALA A 307 -12.80 17.45 -0.93
CA ALA A 307 -12.98 18.02 -2.26
C ALA A 307 -12.21 19.34 -2.38
N ARG A 308 -11.41 19.47 -3.45
CA ARG A 308 -10.78 20.72 -3.88
C ARG A 308 -11.44 21.19 -5.17
N LYS A 309 -11.95 22.41 -5.16
CA LYS A 309 -12.51 23.09 -6.35
C LYS A 309 -12.06 24.55 -6.37
N ASN A 310 -11.35 24.99 -7.43
CA ASN A 310 -10.86 26.38 -7.56
C ASN A 310 -10.13 26.86 -6.29
N ASP A 311 -9.23 26.04 -5.75
CA ASP A 311 -8.47 26.28 -4.52
C ASP A 311 -9.32 26.45 -3.24
N GLN A 312 -10.61 26.15 -3.31
CA GLN A 312 -11.46 26.01 -2.14
C GLN A 312 -11.55 24.55 -1.73
N TYR A 313 -11.52 24.31 -0.44
CA TYR A 313 -11.52 22.97 0.15
C TYR A 313 -12.77 22.79 1.02
N LYS A 314 -13.27 21.56 1.04
CA LYS A 314 -14.29 21.11 2.00
C LYS A 314 -14.10 19.63 2.27
N ALA A 315 -14.29 19.22 3.52
CA ALA A 315 -14.09 17.85 3.95
C ALA A 315 -15.32 17.31 4.67
N MET A 316 -15.42 16.01 4.71
CA MET A 316 -16.34 15.24 5.54
C MET A 316 -15.86 13.81 5.70
N ALA A 317 -16.47 13.07 6.60
CA ALA A 317 -16.16 11.67 6.81
C ALA A 317 -17.42 10.83 7.03
N PHE A 318 -17.27 9.52 6.81
CA PHE A 318 -18.20 8.50 7.29
C PHE A 318 -17.51 7.63 8.33
N PHE A 319 -18.27 7.26 9.37
CA PHE A 319 -17.81 6.29 10.36
C PHE A 319 -18.94 5.33 10.71
N VAL A 320 -18.74 4.03 10.50
CA VAL A 320 -19.80 3.03 10.57
C VAL A 320 -19.32 1.79 11.34
N GLU A 321 -20.17 1.28 12.25
CA GLU A 321 -19.90 0.05 12.98
C GLU A 321 -20.00 -1.17 12.05
N HIS A 322 -19.14 -2.15 12.23
CA HIS A 322 -19.14 -3.38 11.44
C HIS A 322 -20.21 -4.36 11.95
N LYS A 323 -21.42 -4.17 11.52
CA LYS A 323 -22.56 -5.01 11.84
C LYS A 323 -23.53 -5.15 10.65
N ALA A 324 -24.53 -6.00 10.79
CA ALA A 324 -25.63 -6.08 9.82
C ALA A 324 -26.56 -4.87 9.96
N TYR A 325 -26.92 -4.27 8.84
CA TYR A 325 -27.84 -3.12 8.74
C TYR A 325 -29.13 -3.53 8.03
N SER A 326 -30.26 -3.00 8.50
CA SER A 326 -31.58 -3.13 7.86
C SER A 326 -31.95 -1.91 7.02
N SER A 327 -31.28 -0.77 7.27
CA SER A 327 -31.39 0.48 6.50
C SER A 327 -30.01 0.94 6.08
N TYR A 328 -29.90 1.49 4.89
CA TYR A 328 -28.63 1.93 4.30
C TYR A 328 -28.61 3.45 4.08
N ASN A 329 -29.24 4.21 4.99
CA ASN A 329 -29.15 5.68 5.00
C ASN A 329 -27.76 6.10 5.47
N ILE A 330 -26.92 6.59 4.56
CA ILE A 330 -25.55 6.97 4.83
C ILE A 330 -25.41 8.29 5.58
N THR A 331 -26.43 9.15 5.53
CA THR A 331 -26.41 10.48 6.16
C THR A 331 -26.25 10.37 7.69
N ASP A 332 -26.78 9.29 8.28
CA ASP A 332 -26.72 9.06 9.74
C ASP A 332 -25.30 8.76 10.24
N TYR A 333 -24.38 8.46 9.33
CA TYR A 333 -22.98 8.09 9.61
C TYR A 333 -21.98 9.15 9.14
N ALA A 334 -22.50 10.27 8.61
CA ALA A 334 -21.67 11.40 8.19
C ALA A 334 -21.24 12.23 9.41
N ILE A 335 -19.94 12.51 9.50
CA ILE A 335 -19.32 13.25 10.60
C ILE A 335 -18.26 14.22 10.05
N SER A 336 -17.73 15.11 10.88
CA SER A 336 -16.56 15.91 10.55
C SER A 336 -15.28 15.04 10.52
N VAL A 337 -14.23 15.56 9.90
CA VAL A 337 -12.93 14.86 9.88
C VAL A 337 -12.31 14.85 11.28
N ASP A 338 -12.36 15.95 12.02
CA ASP A 338 -11.91 16.02 13.42
C ASP A 338 -12.58 14.94 14.31
N GLU A 339 -13.89 14.70 14.11
CA GLU A 339 -14.58 13.66 14.86
C GLU A 339 -14.12 12.27 14.43
N LEU A 340 -13.80 12.07 13.13
CA LEU A 340 -13.23 10.82 12.65
C LEU A 340 -11.84 10.60 13.25
N GLU A 341 -11.00 11.63 13.32
CA GLU A 341 -9.67 11.57 13.91
C GLU A 341 -9.70 11.16 15.39
N LYS A 342 -10.59 11.77 16.17
CA LYS A 342 -10.82 11.39 17.57
C LYS A 342 -11.20 9.91 17.72
N ARG A 343 -11.97 9.37 16.77
CA ARG A 343 -12.42 7.97 16.80
C ARG A 343 -11.36 7.00 16.32
N THR A 344 -10.56 7.38 15.34
CA THR A 344 -9.58 6.49 14.70
C THR A 344 -8.17 6.65 15.25
N GLY A 345 -7.80 7.84 15.72
CA GLY A 345 -6.43 8.20 16.08
C GLY A 345 -5.53 8.40 14.85
N ILE A 346 -6.12 8.54 13.67
CA ILE A 346 -5.43 8.82 12.40
C ILE A 346 -5.62 10.30 12.09
N ASP A 347 -4.53 11.00 11.81
CA ASP A 347 -4.45 12.40 11.40
C ASP A 347 -4.57 12.44 9.87
N PHE A 348 -5.74 12.88 9.37
CA PHE A 348 -6.05 12.92 7.94
C PHE A 348 -5.65 14.28 7.37
N PHE A 349 -5.39 14.34 6.08
CA PHE A 349 -5.12 15.56 5.30
C PHE A 349 -4.07 16.50 5.90
N HIS A 350 -3.26 16.05 6.85
CA HIS A 350 -2.25 16.80 7.59
C HIS A 350 -1.18 17.48 6.69
N ASN A 351 -1.18 17.19 5.42
CA ASN A 351 -0.32 17.87 4.43
C ASN A 351 -0.97 19.14 3.82
N LEU A 352 -2.18 19.50 4.25
CA LEU A 352 -2.74 20.81 3.99
C LEU A 352 -2.03 21.88 4.83
N PRO A 353 -2.03 23.16 4.38
CA PRO A 353 -1.66 24.24 5.29
C PRO A 353 -2.56 24.25 6.53
N GLU A 354 -1.98 24.37 7.72
CA GLU A 354 -2.67 24.23 9.02
C GLU A 354 -3.96 25.06 9.14
N ASN A 355 -3.94 26.30 8.61
CA ASN A 355 -5.11 27.18 8.63
C ASN A 355 -6.26 26.73 7.70
N ILE A 356 -5.96 25.90 6.69
CA ILE A 356 -6.96 25.29 5.80
C ILE A 356 -7.46 23.99 6.43
N GLU A 357 -6.54 23.14 6.86
CA GLU A 357 -6.79 21.87 7.52
C GLU A 357 -7.76 22.04 8.69
N ALA A 358 -7.38 22.79 9.72
CA ALA A 358 -8.21 23.03 10.90
C ALA A 358 -9.64 23.51 10.55
N LYS A 359 -9.77 24.38 9.55
CA LYS A 359 -11.06 24.93 9.14
C LYS A 359 -11.97 23.91 8.46
N VAL A 360 -11.41 23.05 7.59
CA VAL A 360 -12.21 22.10 6.77
C VAL A 360 -12.54 20.82 7.54
N GLU A 361 -11.78 20.52 8.60
CA GLU A 361 -11.94 19.32 9.40
C GLU A 361 -12.85 19.49 10.62
N GLU A 362 -12.92 20.71 11.19
CA GLU A 362 -13.72 21.02 12.36
C GLU A 362 -15.20 20.69 12.16
N THR A 363 -15.76 21.07 11.01
CA THR A 363 -17.19 20.89 10.72
C THR A 363 -17.41 20.60 9.24
N PHE A 364 -18.56 19.98 8.92
CA PHE A 364 -19.03 19.88 7.55
C PHE A 364 -20.49 20.33 7.40
N ASP A 365 -20.81 20.92 6.26
CA ASP A 365 -22.18 21.26 5.88
C ASP A 365 -22.67 20.23 4.84
N LYS A 366 -23.66 19.41 5.23
CA LYS A 366 -24.23 18.38 4.35
C LYS A 366 -24.80 18.94 3.05
N ASN A 367 -25.28 20.19 3.06
CA ASN A 367 -25.86 20.82 1.87
C ASN A 367 -24.81 21.09 0.77
N GLN A 368 -23.54 21.10 1.13
CA GLN A 368 -22.44 21.21 0.17
C GLN A 368 -22.07 19.88 -0.50
N TRP A 369 -22.65 18.76 -0.04
CA TRP A 369 -22.38 17.42 -0.56
C TRP A 369 -23.62 16.89 -1.29
N PRO A 370 -23.64 16.93 -2.62
CA PRO A 370 -24.83 16.59 -3.41
C PRO A 370 -25.36 15.19 -3.09
N GLY A 371 -26.65 15.16 -2.66
CA GLY A 371 -27.37 13.93 -2.38
C GLY A 371 -26.90 13.14 -1.14
N LEU A 372 -26.22 13.81 -0.19
CA LEU A 372 -25.92 13.26 1.13
C LEU A 372 -27.18 13.23 2.01
#